data_ae0407a3d9c55b2e347039f31fef9733
#
_entry.id   ae0407a3d9c55b2e347039f31fef9733
#
_cell.length_a   1.000
_cell.length_b   1.000
_cell.length_c   1.000
_cell.angle_alpha   90.00
_cell.angle_beta   90.00
_cell.angle_gamma   90.00
#
_symmetry.space_group_name_H-M   'P 1'
#
loop_
_entity.id
_entity.type
_entity.pdbx_description
1 polymer ?
#
loop_
_entity_poly.entity_id
_entity_poly.type
_entity_poly.pdbx_seq_one_letter_code
_entity_poly.pdbx_strand_id
1 'polypeptide(L)'
;MTIRPASLALALIWLVPALAAAQTVSDSGTFVVRHGRDTVATERFTRTQTELEGTLYIKDKKKTNHRYTAVIAPDATLPLMEVTVREGTDSAGRKARVSQRVRVIFKDDSVAVDAIGGDGLQTRIFQTARGAVPYLNLSFALLEQALRRARVSPDTSRVAFFNLGGGQTRTARLSSLGPDSLRLAIGSVEYHLRVDGAGRVLGGRIPAQDVIAERR
;
A
#
# COMPACT_ATOMS: atom_id res chain seq x y z
N MET A 1 -56.04 57.25 -29.13
CA MET A 1 -55.74 55.86 -29.44
C MET A 1 -54.27 55.62 -28.98
N THR A 2 -54.10 55.14 -27.78
CA THR A 2 -52.77 55.10 -27.05
C THR A 2 -52.32 53.62 -26.92
N ILE A 3 -51.29 53.28 -27.65
CA ILE A 3 -50.74 51.92 -27.65
C ILE A 3 -49.68 51.85 -26.52
N ARG A 4 -49.89 50.96 -25.57
CA ARG A 4 -48.91 50.63 -24.49
C ARG A 4 -47.97 49.52 -24.97
N PRO A 5 -46.65 49.64 -24.79
CA PRO A 5 -45.73 48.52 -25.03
C PRO A 5 -45.70 47.58 -23.85
N ALA A 6 -45.85 46.29 -24.14
CA ALA A 6 -45.65 45.20 -23.18
C ALA A 6 -44.17 44.89 -23.04
N SER A 7 -43.64 45.00 -21.82
CA SER A 7 -42.26 44.61 -21.48
C SER A 7 -42.19 43.09 -21.26
N LEU A 8 -41.49 42.41 -22.14
CA LEU A 8 -41.10 41.01 -21.96
C LEU A 8 -39.87 40.92 -21.03
N ALA A 9 -40.05 40.43 -19.83
CA ALA A 9 -38.94 40.12 -18.91
C ALA A 9 -38.37 38.73 -19.22
N LEU A 10 -37.17 38.68 -19.79
CA LEU A 10 -36.44 37.46 -20.10
C LEU A 10 -35.74 36.97 -18.81
N ALA A 11 -36.26 35.93 -18.14
CA ALA A 11 -35.63 35.30 -16.99
C ALA A 11 -34.49 34.38 -17.46
N LEU A 12 -33.26 34.84 -17.26
CA LEU A 12 -32.04 34.04 -17.50
C LEU A 12 -31.85 33.04 -16.34
N ILE A 13 -32.20 31.79 -16.56
CA ILE A 13 -31.96 30.69 -15.61
C ILE A 13 -30.47 30.31 -15.72
N TRP A 14 -29.67 30.70 -14.73
CA TRP A 14 -28.27 30.24 -14.58
C TRP A 14 -28.28 28.76 -14.18
N LEU A 15 -27.99 27.86 -15.12
CA LEU A 15 -27.68 26.46 -14.83
C LEU A 15 -26.26 26.44 -14.22
N VAL A 16 -26.17 26.39 -12.90
CA VAL A 16 -24.90 26.11 -12.19
C VAL A 16 -24.67 24.61 -12.34
N PRO A 17 -23.60 24.15 -13.03
CA PRO A 17 -23.25 22.74 -13.02
C PRO A 17 -22.83 22.38 -11.59
N ALA A 18 -23.61 21.53 -10.92
CA ALA A 18 -23.21 20.90 -9.68
C ALA A 18 -21.99 20.04 -9.99
N LEU A 19 -20.81 20.52 -9.63
CA LEU A 19 -19.58 19.73 -9.54
C LEU A 19 -19.87 18.61 -8.51
N ALA A 20 -20.31 17.46 -9.01
CA ALA A 20 -20.36 16.24 -8.22
C ALA A 20 -18.92 15.96 -7.76
N ALA A 21 -18.62 16.30 -6.50
CA ALA A 21 -17.38 15.88 -5.86
C ALA A 21 -17.38 14.35 -5.93
N ALA A 22 -16.55 13.80 -6.83
CA ALA A 22 -16.34 12.37 -6.93
C ALA A 22 -15.89 11.91 -5.53
N GLN A 23 -16.74 11.22 -4.79
CA GLN A 23 -16.39 10.62 -3.53
C GLN A 23 -15.28 9.61 -3.83
N THR A 24 -14.05 9.95 -3.43
CA THR A 24 -12.90 9.04 -3.51
C THR A 24 -13.23 7.85 -2.62
N VAL A 25 -13.50 6.70 -3.24
CA VAL A 25 -13.70 5.45 -2.50
C VAL A 25 -12.44 5.18 -1.72
N SER A 26 -12.49 5.39 -0.42
CA SER A 26 -11.36 5.10 0.48
C SER A 26 -11.59 3.73 1.11
N ASP A 27 -10.55 2.94 1.14
CA ASP A 27 -10.47 1.67 1.86
C ASP A 27 -9.50 1.84 3.02
N SER A 28 -9.85 1.39 4.21
CA SER A 28 -8.99 1.49 5.38
C SER A 28 -9.10 0.22 6.23
N GLY A 29 -8.10 0.00 7.07
CA GLY A 29 -8.12 -1.13 7.98
C GLY A 29 -6.94 -1.16 8.92
N THR A 30 -7.00 -2.09 9.84
CA THR A 30 -5.91 -2.41 10.75
C THR A 30 -5.62 -3.89 10.65
N PHE A 31 -4.38 -4.25 10.33
CA PHE A 31 -3.91 -5.63 10.47
C PHE A 31 -3.25 -5.82 11.82
N VAL A 32 -3.64 -6.86 12.53
CA VAL A 32 -2.96 -7.34 13.75
C VAL A 32 -2.24 -8.62 13.40
N VAL A 33 -0.92 -8.61 13.52
CA VAL A 33 -0.05 -9.73 13.18
C VAL A 33 0.45 -10.38 14.46
N ARG A 34 0.26 -11.69 14.57
CA ARG A 34 0.64 -12.49 15.74
C ARG A 34 1.59 -13.60 15.37
N HIS A 35 2.46 -13.93 16.30
CA HIS A 35 3.24 -15.18 16.34
C HIS A 35 2.79 -15.96 17.57
N GLY A 36 2.14 -17.08 17.37
CA GLY A 36 1.39 -17.75 18.44
C GLY A 36 0.34 -16.82 19.07
N ARG A 37 0.48 -16.54 20.37
CA ARG A 37 -0.40 -15.62 21.12
C ARG A 37 0.06 -14.17 21.14
N ASP A 38 1.30 -13.91 20.79
CA ASP A 38 1.92 -12.59 20.91
C ASP A 38 1.67 -11.73 19.66
N THR A 39 1.21 -10.50 19.87
CA THR A 39 1.17 -9.50 18.80
C THR A 39 2.59 -9.04 18.50
N VAL A 40 3.06 -9.32 17.29
CA VAL A 40 4.40 -8.97 16.81
C VAL A 40 4.41 -7.75 15.92
N ALA A 41 3.28 -7.44 15.26
CA ALA A 41 3.13 -6.20 14.50
C ALA A 41 1.67 -5.74 14.46
N THR A 42 1.48 -4.44 14.24
CA THR A 42 0.18 -3.83 13.94
C THR A 42 0.37 -2.85 12.80
N GLU A 43 -0.44 -2.98 11.76
CA GLU A 43 -0.44 -2.08 10.60
C GLU A 43 -1.79 -1.40 10.49
N ARG A 44 -1.80 -0.06 10.41
CA ARG A 44 -2.97 0.75 10.05
C ARG A 44 -2.73 1.37 8.70
N PHE A 45 -3.72 1.35 7.84
CA PHE A 45 -3.59 1.93 6.50
C PHE A 45 -4.88 2.58 6.03
N THR A 46 -4.72 3.49 5.08
CA THR A 46 -5.77 4.09 4.27
C THR A 46 -5.34 4.02 2.82
N ARG A 47 -6.27 3.66 1.93
CA ARG A 47 -6.06 3.60 0.49
C ARG A 47 -7.15 4.37 -0.23
N THR A 48 -6.75 5.25 -1.11
CA THR A 48 -7.60 5.90 -2.11
C THR A 48 -7.33 5.30 -3.50
N GLN A 49 -7.88 5.89 -4.55
CA GLN A 49 -7.55 5.50 -5.93
C GLN A 49 -6.11 5.83 -6.31
N THR A 50 -5.51 6.86 -5.71
CA THR A 50 -4.20 7.40 -6.09
C THR A 50 -3.13 7.29 -5.03
N GLU A 51 -3.49 6.87 -3.80
CA GLU A 51 -2.56 6.89 -2.68
C GLU A 51 -2.81 5.73 -1.71
N LEU A 52 -1.73 5.19 -1.17
CA LEU A 52 -1.71 4.25 -0.05
C LEU A 52 -0.84 4.83 1.06
N GLU A 53 -1.44 5.12 2.19
CA GLU A 53 -0.73 5.50 3.41
C GLU A 53 -0.82 4.41 4.46
N GLY A 54 0.22 4.26 5.28
CA GLY A 54 0.16 3.33 6.38
C GLY A 54 1.20 3.59 7.46
N THR A 55 0.94 2.96 8.60
CA THR A 55 1.85 2.92 9.75
C THR A 55 1.94 1.48 10.22
N LEU A 56 3.12 0.89 10.09
CA LEU A 56 3.44 -0.46 10.55
C LEU A 56 4.33 -0.37 11.79
N TYR A 57 3.79 -0.76 12.93
CA TYR A 57 4.52 -0.92 14.17
C TYR A 57 4.96 -2.37 14.32
N ILE A 58 6.27 -2.61 14.49
CA ILE A 58 6.86 -3.94 14.72
C ILE A 58 7.40 -4.00 16.15
N LYS A 59 6.94 -4.97 16.91
CA LYS A 59 7.35 -5.22 18.29
C LYS A 59 8.59 -6.11 18.32
N ASP A 60 9.66 -5.67 17.65
CA ASP A 60 10.99 -6.27 17.73
C ASP A 60 11.80 -5.68 18.90
N LYS A 61 13.09 -6.05 19.01
CA LYS A 61 14.00 -5.53 20.03
C LYS A 61 14.13 -4.00 19.98
N LYS A 62 14.04 -3.40 18.81
CA LYS A 62 14.16 -1.95 18.57
C LYS A 62 12.83 -1.22 18.67
N LYS A 63 11.69 -1.93 18.62
CA LYS A 63 10.35 -1.36 18.56
C LYS A 63 10.26 -0.34 17.42
N THR A 64 10.27 -0.85 16.20
CA THR A 64 10.31 0.01 15.01
C THR A 64 8.90 0.42 14.57
N ASN A 65 8.80 1.66 14.09
CA ASN A 65 7.59 2.20 13.48
C ASN A 65 7.93 2.69 12.08
N HIS A 66 7.31 2.09 11.07
CA HIS A 66 7.44 2.45 9.66
C HIS A 66 6.19 3.21 9.23
N ARG A 67 6.30 4.52 9.05
CA ARG A 67 5.26 5.30 8.38
C ARG A 67 5.58 5.37 6.90
N TYR A 68 4.65 4.99 6.06
CA TYR A 68 4.83 5.02 4.62
C TYR A 68 3.68 5.71 3.89
N THR A 69 4.01 6.28 2.75
CA THR A 69 3.08 6.85 1.77
C THR A 69 3.52 6.39 0.39
N ALA A 70 2.60 5.94 -0.44
CA ALA A 70 2.89 5.49 -1.79
C ALA A 70 1.85 6.02 -2.78
N VAL A 71 2.31 6.49 -3.93
CA VAL A 71 1.45 6.88 -5.06
C VAL A 71 0.97 5.62 -5.77
N ILE A 72 -0.32 5.52 -6.04
CA ILE A 72 -0.92 4.42 -6.81
C ILE A 72 -1.18 4.92 -8.23
N ALA A 73 -0.58 4.28 -9.23
CA ALA A 73 -0.86 4.54 -10.63
C ALA A 73 -2.13 3.78 -11.10
N PRO A 74 -2.74 4.17 -12.24
CA PRO A 74 -3.96 3.53 -12.77
C PRO A 74 -3.83 2.02 -13.01
N ASP A 75 -2.62 1.52 -13.27
CA ASP A 75 -2.32 0.11 -13.44
C ASP A 75 -1.99 -0.61 -12.11
N ALA A 76 -2.31 0.04 -10.99
CA ALA A 76 -2.05 -0.42 -9.63
C ALA A 76 -0.56 -0.61 -9.27
N THR A 77 0.38 -0.07 -10.04
CA THR A 77 1.79 0.04 -9.64
C THR A 77 1.98 1.13 -8.60
N LEU A 78 3.12 1.09 -7.90
CA LEU A 78 3.54 2.10 -6.94
C LEU A 78 4.82 2.79 -7.44
N PRO A 79 4.72 3.80 -8.33
CA PRO A 79 5.89 4.45 -8.92
C PRO A 79 6.75 5.20 -7.90
N LEU A 80 6.17 5.63 -6.80
CA LEU A 80 6.86 6.34 -5.73
C LEU A 80 6.37 5.83 -4.37
N MET A 81 7.30 5.57 -3.47
CA MET A 81 7.01 5.29 -2.06
C MET A 81 8.01 6.02 -1.17
N GLU A 82 7.52 6.61 -0.08
CA GLU A 82 8.34 7.18 0.97
C GLU A 82 8.11 6.41 2.28
N VAL A 83 9.19 6.14 3.01
CA VAL A 83 9.13 5.43 4.30
C VAL A 83 9.95 6.21 5.32
N THR A 84 9.35 6.53 6.46
CA THR A 84 10.05 7.05 7.63
C THR A 84 10.09 5.96 8.70
N VAL A 85 11.30 5.54 9.06
CA VAL A 85 11.55 4.57 10.13
C VAL A 85 11.87 5.31 11.43
N ARG A 86 11.19 4.94 12.50
CA ARG A 86 11.45 5.43 13.86
C ARG A 86 11.75 4.27 14.78
N GLU A 87 12.69 4.45 15.67
CA GLU A 87 13.11 3.43 16.65
C GLU A 87 12.86 3.93 18.08
N GLY A 88 12.66 2.99 19.00
CA GLY A 88 12.45 3.27 20.43
C GLY A 88 11.04 3.77 20.77
N THR A 89 10.03 3.47 19.96
CA THR A 89 8.66 3.94 20.11
C THR A 89 7.76 3.02 20.92
N ASP A 90 6.75 3.64 21.58
CA ASP A 90 5.51 2.94 21.88
C ASP A 90 4.64 2.79 20.62
N SER A 91 3.55 2.04 20.71
CA SER A 91 2.59 1.83 19.61
C SER A 91 1.95 3.14 19.09
N ALA A 92 2.03 4.23 19.83
CA ALA A 92 1.53 5.55 19.46
C ALA A 92 2.61 6.44 18.83
N GLY A 93 3.85 5.96 18.66
CA GLY A 93 4.94 6.71 18.06
C GLY A 93 5.59 7.75 18.97
N ARG A 94 5.24 7.77 20.27
CA ARG A 94 5.80 8.72 21.23
C ARG A 94 7.23 8.35 21.59
N LYS A 95 8.10 9.35 21.82
CA LYS A 95 9.53 9.22 22.17
C LYS A 95 10.39 8.55 21.09
N ALA A 96 9.88 8.44 19.84
CA ALA A 96 10.62 7.84 18.75
C ALA A 96 11.63 8.81 18.14
N ARG A 97 12.83 8.31 17.91
CA ARG A 97 13.81 8.99 17.06
C ARG A 97 13.68 8.49 15.63
N VAL A 98 13.68 9.42 14.66
CA VAL A 98 13.79 9.04 13.25
C VAL A 98 15.19 8.45 13.05
N SER A 99 15.23 7.16 12.68
CA SER A 99 16.48 6.45 12.38
C SER A 99 16.82 6.51 10.91
N GLN A 100 15.79 6.52 10.04
CA GLN A 100 15.98 6.52 8.60
C GLN A 100 14.76 7.13 7.88
N ARG A 101 15.02 7.80 6.75
CA ARG A 101 14.01 8.13 5.73
C ARG A 101 14.43 7.49 4.42
N VAL A 102 13.50 6.85 3.74
CA VAL A 102 13.74 6.16 2.48
C VAL A 102 12.75 6.67 1.46
N ARG A 103 13.23 7.03 0.28
CA ARG A 103 12.42 7.33 -0.91
C ARG A 103 12.75 6.31 -1.97
N VAL A 104 11.72 5.69 -2.55
CA VAL A 104 11.85 4.64 -3.56
C VAL A 104 11.12 5.07 -4.81
N ILE A 105 11.82 5.13 -5.93
CA ILE A 105 11.28 5.57 -7.22
C ILE A 105 11.46 4.42 -8.21
N PHE A 106 10.36 3.88 -8.70
CA PHE A 106 10.34 2.85 -9.73
C PHE A 106 10.22 3.49 -11.11
N LYS A 107 11.09 3.09 -12.02
CA LYS A 107 11.07 3.50 -13.43
C LYS A 107 11.45 2.32 -14.31
N ASP A 108 10.50 1.86 -15.12
CA ASP A 108 10.66 0.72 -16.01
C ASP A 108 11.20 -0.54 -15.30
N ASP A 109 12.41 -0.94 -15.55
CA ASP A 109 13.13 -2.09 -15.00
C ASP A 109 14.17 -1.71 -13.94
N SER A 110 14.11 -0.47 -13.44
CA SER A 110 15.01 0.04 -12.42
C SER A 110 14.28 0.64 -11.25
N VAL A 111 14.93 0.70 -10.09
CA VAL A 111 14.46 1.37 -8.90
C VAL A 111 15.60 2.16 -8.26
N ALA A 112 15.37 3.45 -8.04
CA ALA A 112 16.24 4.30 -7.26
C ALA A 112 15.78 4.31 -5.79
N VAL A 113 16.72 4.12 -4.87
CA VAL A 113 16.48 4.16 -3.43
C VAL A 113 17.38 5.22 -2.83
N ASP A 114 16.76 6.30 -2.36
CA ASP A 114 17.40 7.37 -1.59
C ASP A 114 17.16 7.07 -0.11
N ALA A 115 18.23 6.87 0.65
CA ALA A 115 18.17 6.63 2.10
C ALA A 115 18.91 7.75 2.84
N ILE A 116 18.24 8.40 3.78
CA ILE A 116 18.81 9.41 4.67
C ILE A 116 18.83 8.84 6.08
N GLY A 117 20.01 8.68 6.64
CA GLY A 117 20.23 8.17 8.00
C GLY A 117 21.34 8.94 8.73
N GLY A 118 21.94 8.30 9.74
CA GLY A 118 23.05 8.89 10.50
C GLY A 118 24.26 9.25 9.65
N ASP A 119 24.51 8.49 8.57
CA ASP A 119 25.64 8.64 7.65
C ASP A 119 25.32 9.57 6.46
N GLY A 120 24.20 10.33 6.50
CA GLY A 120 23.78 11.24 5.45
C GLY A 120 22.92 10.58 4.38
N LEU A 121 22.86 11.20 3.19
CA LEU A 121 22.11 10.71 2.03
C LEU A 121 22.94 9.67 1.26
N GLN A 122 22.34 8.52 1.02
CA GLN A 122 22.85 7.47 0.14
C GLN A 122 21.84 7.17 -0.95
N THR A 123 22.23 7.30 -2.20
CA THR A 123 21.43 6.92 -3.37
C THR A 123 21.98 5.63 -3.97
N ARG A 124 21.11 4.65 -4.22
CA ARG A 124 21.45 3.40 -4.90
C ARG A 124 20.43 3.13 -5.98
N ILE A 125 20.89 2.60 -7.10
CA ILE A 125 20.05 2.17 -8.22
C ILE A 125 20.16 0.65 -8.33
N PHE A 126 19.01 -0.02 -8.41
CA PHE A 126 18.94 -1.47 -8.54
C PHE A 126 18.16 -1.84 -9.81
N GLN A 127 18.48 -2.98 -10.38
CA GLN A 127 17.64 -3.63 -11.38
C GLN A 127 16.42 -4.24 -10.71
N THR A 128 15.25 -4.09 -11.34
CA THR A 128 13.98 -4.66 -10.89
C THR A 128 13.16 -5.15 -12.08
N ALA A 129 12.02 -5.78 -11.83
CA ALA A 129 11.07 -6.09 -12.88
C ALA A 129 10.08 -4.92 -13.05
N ARG A 130 9.66 -4.66 -14.28
CA ARG A 130 8.63 -3.66 -14.56
C ARG A 130 7.36 -3.94 -13.74
N GLY A 131 6.88 -2.93 -13.03
CA GLY A 131 5.70 -3.02 -12.18
C GLY A 131 5.92 -3.80 -10.89
N ALA A 132 7.17 -3.94 -10.43
CA ALA A 132 7.47 -4.48 -9.11
C ALA A 132 6.82 -3.63 -8.01
N VAL A 133 6.31 -4.31 -6.99
CA VAL A 133 5.71 -3.68 -5.81
C VAL A 133 6.73 -3.68 -4.67
N PRO A 134 6.88 -2.58 -3.92
CA PRO A 134 7.74 -2.56 -2.75
C PRO A 134 7.28 -3.59 -1.72
N TYR A 135 8.23 -4.35 -1.19
CA TYR A 135 7.99 -5.31 -0.12
C TYR A 135 8.56 -4.78 1.19
N LEU A 136 7.68 -4.65 2.18
CA LEU A 136 8.01 -4.37 3.57
C LEU A 136 7.52 -5.55 4.41
N ASN A 137 8.42 -6.15 5.16
CA ASN A 137 8.10 -7.33 5.97
C ASN A 137 6.93 -7.05 6.94
N LEU A 138 5.98 -7.98 7.03
CA LEU A 138 4.75 -7.90 7.84
C LEU A 138 3.73 -6.83 7.40
N SER A 139 3.93 -6.14 6.27
CA SER A 139 2.92 -5.23 5.71
C SER A 139 1.91 -5.99 4.84
N PHE A 140 0.72 -6.19 5.37
CA PHE A 140 -0.39 -6.82 4.66
C PHE A 140 -1.11 -5.85 3.70
N ALA A 141 -1.05 -4.56 3.95
CA ALA A 141 -1.56 -3.54 3.03
C ALA A 141 -0.76 -3.48 1.73
N LEU A 142 0.57 -3.65 1.77
CA LEU A 142 1.40 -3.76 0.57
C LEU A 142 1.22 -5.11 -0.14
N LEU A 143 1.00 -6.21 0.59
CA LEU A 143 0.62 -7.50 -0.02
C LEU A 143 -0.72 -7.37 -0.75
N GLU A 144 -1.72 -6.71 -0.17
CA GLU A 144 -3.00 -6.44 -0.84
C GLU A 144 -2.80 -5.58 -2.10
N GLN A 145 -1.93 -4.57 -2.07
CA GLN A 145 -1.61 -3.78 -3.26
C GLN A 145 -0.97 -4.63 -4.37
N ALA A 146 -0.11 -5.58 -4.00
CA ALA A 146 0.46 -6.52 -4.95
C ALA A 146 -0.60 -7.44 -5.58
N LEU A 147 -1.60 -7.90 -4.82
CA LEU A 147 -2.74 -8.63 -5.39
C LEU A 147 -3.56 -7.78 -6.35
N ARG A 148 -3.78 -6.49 -6.04
CA ARG A 148 -4.45 -5.54 -6.94
C ARG A 148 -3.66 -5.36 -8.23
N ARG A 149 -2.33 -5.22 -8.14
CA ARG A 149 -1.44 -5.15 -9.31
C ARG A 149 -1.50 -6.42 -10.15
N ALA A 150 -1.46 -7.59 -9.53
CA ALA A 150 -1.55 -8.86 -10.25
C ALA A 150 -2.85 -8.98 -11.05
N ARG A 151 -3.99 -8.53 -10.52
CA ARG A 151 -5.31 -8.60 -11.20
C ARG A 151 -5.40 -7.80 -12.49
N VAL A 152 -4.68 -6.68 -12.58
CA VAL A 152 -4.67 -5.81 -13.78
C VAL A 152 -3.46 -6.11 -14.68
N SER A 153 -2.60 -7.04 -14.28
CA SER A 153 -1.46 -7.51 -15.08
C SER A 153 -1.91 -8.51 -16.12
N PRO A 154 -1.25 -8.59 -17.30
CA PRO A 154 -1.46 -9.66 -18.26
C PRO A 154 -1.23 -11.06 -17.68
N ASP A 155 -0.27 -11.21 -16.77
CA ASP A 155 -0.04 -12.44 -16.01
C ASP A 155 -0.56 -12.26 -14.57
N THR A 156 -1.79 -12.71 -14.32
CA THR A 156 -2.43 -12.63 -13.00
C THR A 156 -1.86 -13.61 -11.97
N SER A 157 -1.04 -14.56 -12.42
CA SER A 157 -0.43 -15.58 -11.56
C SER A 157 0.90 -15.16 -10.95
N ARG A 158 1.43 -13.99 -11.32
CA ARG A 158 2.74 -13.52 -10.89
C ARG A 158 2.72 -12.04 -10.52
N VAL A 159 3.54 -11.70 -9.53
CA VAL A 159 3.83 -10.32 -9.17
C VAL A 159 5.28 -10.21 -8.71
N ALA A 160 5.98 -9.19 -9.17
CA ALA A 160 7.34 -8.91 -8.71
C ALA A 160 7.31 -8.07 -7.44
N PHE A 161 8.16 -8.42 -6.47
CA PHE A 161 8.40 -7.65 -5.26
C PHE A 161 9.83 -7.16 -5.20
N PHE A 162 10.00 -5.89 -4.91
CA PHE A 162 11.29 -5.30 -4.59
C PHE A 162 11.44 -5.21 -3.06
N ASN A 163 12.41 -5.91 -2.51
CA ASN A 163 12.68 -5.91 -1.07
C ASN A 163 13.40 -4.63 -0.64
N LEU A 164 12.72 -3.76 0.10
CA LEU A 164 13.26 -2.49 0.57
C LEU A 164 14.48 -2.64 1.49
N GLY A 165 14.55 -3.73 2.26
CA GLY A 165 15.67 -3.99 3.16
C GLY A 165 16.91 -4.58 2.49
N GLY A 166 16.73 -5.30 1.37
CA GLY A 166 17.81 -6.05 0.72
C GLY A 166 18.17 -5.60 -0.69
N GLY A 167 17.36 -4.74 -1.33
CA GLY A 167 17.61 -4.26 -2.69
C GLY A 167 17.46 -5.34 -3.78
N GLN A 168 16.76 -6.45 -3.49
CA GLN A 168 16.58 -7.54 -4.44
C GLN A 168 15.14 -7.61 -4.91
N THR A 169 14.95 -7.94 -6.19
CA THR A 169 13.63 -8.25 -6.75
C THR A 169 13.40 -9.76 -6.76
N ARG A 170 12.22 -10.18 -6.34
CA ARG A 170 11.77 -11.58 -6.40
C ARG A 170 10.39 -11.64 -7.01
N THR A 171 10.20 -12.58 -7.96
CA THR A 171 8.89 -12.86 -8.51
C THR A 171 8.14 -13.81 -7.57
N ALA A 172 7.00 -13.37 -7.11
CA ALA A 172 6.07 -14.20 -6.36
C ALA A 172 5.08 -14.90 -7.30
N ARG A 173 4.63 -16.08 -6.89
CA ARG A 173 3.58 -16.86 -7.58
C ARG A 173 2.29 -16.79 -6.79
N LEU A 174 1.20 -16.56 -7.50
CA LEU A 174 -0.16 -16.57 -6.98
C LEU A 174 -0.86 -17.83 -7.46
N SER A 175 -1.56 -18.52 -6.56
CA SER A 175 -2.43 -19.65 -6.89
C SER A 175 -3.64 -19.64 -5.97
N SER A 176 -4.78 -20.14 -6.47
CA SER A 176 -5.98 -20.30 -5.65
C SER A 176 -5.80 -21.45 -4.67
N LEU A 177 -6.31 -21.28 -3.45
CA LEU A 177 -6.49 -22.34 -2.45
C LEU A 177 -7.98 -22.64 -2.22
N GLY A 178 -8.87 -21.89 -2.86
CA GLY A 178 -10.32 -21.96 -2.72
C GLY A 178 -10.96 -20.65 -3.17
N PRO A 179 -12.28 -20.51 -3.08
CA PRO A 179 -13.00 -19.34 -3.58
C PRO A 179 -12.55 -18.03 -2.89
N ASP A 180 -12.24 -18.08 -1.60
CA ASP A 180 -11.88 -16.91 -0.77
C ASP A 180 -10.43 -16.98 -0.25
N SER A 181 -9.58 -17.79 -0.90
CA SER A 181 -8.23 -18.05 -0.40
C SER A 181 -7.21 -18.11 -1.52
N LEU A 182 -6.08 -17.46 -1.31
CA LEU A 182 -4.96 -17.38 -2.24
C LEU A 182 -3.67 -17.81 -1.55
N ARG A 183 -2.81 -18.51 -2.29
CA ARG A 183 -1.42 -18.72 -1.94
C ARG A 183 -0.56 -17.70 -2.68
N LEU A 184 0.26 -16.99 -1.95
CA LEU A 184 1.29 -16.10 -2.47
C LEU A 184 2.66 -16.64 -2.01
N ALA A 185 3.47 -17.13 -2.94
CA ALA A 185 4.80 -17.68 -2.66
C ALA A 185 5.89 -16.70 -3.12
N ILE A 186 6.69 -16.18 -2.17
CA ILE A 186 7.82 -15.26 -2.41
C ILE A 186 9.11 -15.97 -2.02
N GLY A 187 9.83 -16.54 -2.98
CA GLY A 187 10.98 -17.40 -2.68
C GLY A 187 10.55 -18.64 -1.87
N SER A 188 11.11 -18.82 -0.67
CA SER A 188 10.76 -19.89 0.26
C SER A 188 9.62 -19.55 1.22
N VAL A 189 9.11 -18.32 1.21
CA VAL A 189 8.04 -17.86 2.11
C VAL A 189 6.69 -17.99 1.44
N GLU A 190 5.77 -18.71 2.05
CA GLU A 190 4.40 -18.83 1.58
C GLU A 190 3.44 -18.09 2.50
N TYR A 191 2.57 -17.28 1.89
CA TYR A 191 1.44 -16.62 2.52
C TYR A 191 0.16 -17.32 2.06
N HIS A 192 -0.66 -17.76 2.99
CA HIS A 192 -2.02 -18.19 2.73
C HIS A 192 -2.94 -17.03 3.11
N LEU A 193 -3.44 -16.31 2.11
CA LEU A 193 -4.24 -15.11 2.29
C LEU A 193 -5.73 -15.43 2.14
N ARG A 194 -6.54 -14.92 3.05
CA ARG A 194 -7.98 -14.91 2.92
C ARG A 194 -8.41 -13.56 2.33
N VAL A 195 -9.22 -13.62 1.29
CA VAL A 195 -9.67 -12.44 0.53
C VAL A 195 -11.20 -12.42 0.42
N ASP A 196 -11.79 -11.22 0.28
CA ASP A 196 -13.21 -11.10 -0.04
C ASP A 196 -13.45 -11.05 -1.58
N GLY A 197 -14.71 -10.98 -1.98
CA GLY A 197 -15.11 -10.90 -3.39
C GLY A 197 -14.55 -9.67 -4.12
N ALA A 198 -14.26 -8.57 -3.41
CA ALA A 198 -13.59 -7.38 -3.96
C ALA A 198 -12.05 -7.55 -4.00
N GLY A 199 -11.53 -8.63 -3.41
CA GLY A 199 -10.12 -8.95 -3.32
C GLY A 199 -9.34 -8.17 -2.28
N ARG A 200 -10.03 -7.66 -1.28
CA ARG A 200 -9.38 -7.12 -0.10
C ARG A 200 -8.86 -8.28 0.75
N VAL A 201 -7.69 -8.11 1.31
CA VAL A 201 -7.12 -9.09 2.25
C VAL A 201 -7.83 -8.94 3.59
N LEU A 202 -8.51 -10.02 4.02
CA LEU A 202 -9.18 -10.11 5.33
C LEU A 202 -8.26 -10.65 6.41
N GLY A 203 -7.12 -11.21 6.01
CA GLY A 203 -6.11 -11.78 6.87
C GLY A 203 -5.29 -12.83 6.15
N GLY A 204 -4.43 -13.52 6.88
CA GLY A 204 -3.62 -14.58 6.32
C GLY A 204 -2.71 -15.22 7.35
N ARG A 205 -1.96 -16.21 6.89
CA ARG A 205 -0.96 -16.91 7.71
C ARG A 205 0.31 -17.16 6.91
N ILE A 206 1.43 -17.23 7.62
CA ILE A 206 2.72 -17.69 7.12
C ILE A 206 3.02 -18.98 7.86
N PRO A 207 2.62 -20.17 7.32
CA PRO A 207 2.66 -21.44 8.08
C PRO A 207 4.05 -21.78 8.61
N ALA A 208 5.09 -21.57 7.81
CA ALA A 208 6.46 -21.90 8.20
C ALA A 208 7.00 -21.02 9.36
N GLN A 209 6.33 -19.92 9.69
CA GLN A 209 6.76 -18.98 10.72
C GLN A 209 5.77 -18.90 11.89
N ASP A 210 4.69 -19.68 11.89
CA ASP A 210 3.58 -19.60 12.85
C ASP A 210 3.03 -18.16 13.02
N VAL A 211 2.99 -17.41 11.90
CA VAL A 211 2.48 -16.04 11.87
C VAL A 211 1.07 -16.02 11.32
N ILE A 212 0.19 -15.31 12.01
CA ILE A 212 -1.21 -15.07 11.62
C ILE A 212 -1.46 -13.56 11.60
N ALA A 213 -2.14 -13.09 10.56
CA ALA A 213 -2.62 -11.72 10.46
C ALA A 213 -4.14 -11.68 10.32
N GLU A 214 -4.78 -10.73 10.98
CA GLU A 214 -6.22 -10.50 10.92
C GLU A 214 -6.49 -9.02 10.66
N ARG A 215 -7.40 -8.73 9.72
CA ARG A 215 -7.92 -7.38 9.48
C ARG A 215 -9.08 -7.09 10.43
N ARG A 216 -9.08 -5.87 10.99
CA ARG A 216 -10.11 -5.30 11.86
C ARG A 216 -10.62 -3.97 11.31
#